data_eba5ac67c086f0c1fbc0e1089490b2af
#
_entry.id   eba5ac67c086f0c1fbc0e1089490b2af
#
_cell.length_a   1.000
_cell.length_b   1.000
_cell.length_c   1.000
_cell.angle_alpha   90.00
_cell.angle_beta   90.00
_cell.angle_gamma   90.00
#
_symmetry.space_group_name_H-M   'P 1'
#
loop_
_entity.id
_entity.type
_entity.pdbx_description
1 polymer ?
#
loop_
_entity_poly.entity_id
_entity_poly.type
_entity_poly.pdbx_seq_one_letter_code
_entity_poly.pdbx_strand_id
1 'polypeptide(L)'
;LGDVYKRQAEYELPEDAKPDGNPTKLSTSVGFINADDMWALGYTGQGQTIAVIDTGIKVNHTNFATAPQDPHFDAAGIQSVLNRYDLCAEERYNGTLTGAPLYHSAKLPFTFNYYAGNTDVSHANAGSDHGTHVSSIAAGCDSSSRGVAYNAQIISMQVFQNGGAAWTEILAALEDCAWLEVDALNMSLGSD
;
A
#
# COMPACT_ATOMS: atom_id res chain seq x y z
N LEU A 1 21.10 -19.81 -17.25
CA LEU A 1 20.07 -19.14 -16.42
C LEU A 1 20.64 -18.48 -15.14
N GLY A 2 21.95 -18.58 -14.89
CA GLY A 2 22.60 -18.09 -13.66
C GLY A 2 23.10 -16.65 -13.68
N ASP A 3 23.18 -15.98 -14.84
CA ASP A 3 23.90 -14.69 -14.95
C ASP A 3 23.02 -13.44 -15.04
N VAL A 4 21.71 -13.58 -15.12
CA VAL A 4 20.80 -12.43 -15.24
C VAL A 4 20.56 -11.72 -13.88
N TYR A 5 20.74 -12.42 -12.78
CA TYR A 5 20.52 -11.87 -11.42
C TYR A 5 21.73 -11.20 -10.76
N LYS A 6 22.91 -11.21 -11.41
CA LYS A 6 24.14 -10.65 -10.82
C LYS A 6 24.45 -9.20 -11.18
N ARG A 7 23.54 -8.49 -11.83
CA ARG A 7 23.72 -7.07 -12.18
C ARG A 7 22.60 -6.19 -11.60
N GLN A 8 22.33 -6.33 -10.34
CA GLN A 8 21.80 -5.17 -9.62
C GLN A 8 23.01 -4.31 -9.26
N ALA A 9 23.12 -3.16 -9.94
CA ALA A 9 24.08 -2.16 -9.53
C ALA A 9 23.72 -1.74 -8.10
N GLU A 10 24.68 -1.82 -7.18
CA GLU A 10 24.56 -1.14 -5.90
C GLU A 10 24.48 0.36 -6.22
N TYR A 11 23.28 0.93 -6.09
CA TYR A 11 23.12 2.35 -6.14
C TYR A 11 23.46 2.90 -4.78
N GLU A 12 24.65 3.45 -4.63
CA GLU A 12 24.92 4.37 -3.54
C GLU A 12 24.02 5.59 -3.74
N LEU A 13 23.24 5.94 -2.73
CA LEU A 13 22.50 7.19 -2.73
C LEU A 13 23.51 8.33 -2.88
N PRO A 14 23.28 9.31 -3.77
CA PRO A 14 24.12 10.49 -3.86
C PRO A 14 24.35 11.09 -2.47
N GLU A 15 25.56 11.61 -2.19
CA GLU A 15 25.86 12.20 -0.87
C GLU A 15 24.86 13.30 -0.47
N ASP A 16 24.28 14.00 -1.45
CA ASP A 16 23.28 15.04 -1.28
C ASP A 16 21.90 14.51 -0.88
N ALA A 17 21.66 13.19 -0.99
CA ALA A 17 20.40 12.54 -0.60
C ALA A 17 20.38 12.09 0.86
N LYS A 18 21.42 12.38 1.66
CA LYS A 18 21.40 12.07 3.10
C LYS A 18 20.30 12.89 3.77
N PRO A 19 19.42 12.29 4.55
CA PRO A 19 18.37 13.00 5.26
C PRO A 19 19.02 14.02 6.22
N ASP A 20 18.74 15.32 6.03
CA ASP A 20 19.23 16.39 6.93
C ASP A 20 18.33 16.56 8.17
N GLY A 21 17.49 15.58 8.46
CA GLY A 21 16.59 15.58 9.60
C GLY A 21 15.38 16.51 9.47
N ASN A 22 15.13 17.09 8.29
CA ASN A 22 13.98 17.94 8.07
C ASN A 22 12.76 17.12 7.57
N PRO A 23 11.63 17.09 8.31
CA PRO A 23 10.46 16.28 7.97
C PRO A 23 9.69 16.74 6.71
N THR A 24 10.09 17.82 6.05
CA THR A 24 9.36 18.38 4.90
C THR A 24 9.83 17.86 3.54
N LYS A 25 10.58 16.75 3.49
CA LYS A 25 11.28 16.30 2.27
C LYS A 25 10.46 15.54 1.26
N LEU A 26 9.24 15.12 1.56
CA LEU A 26 8.39 14.49 0.54
C LEU A 26 8.10 15.47 -0.61
N SER A 27 7.93 16.77 -0.31
CA SER A 27 7.76 17.81 -1.33
C SER A 27 8.98 17.97 -2.23
N THR A 28 10.19 17.83 -1.68
CA THR A 28 11.44 17.88 -2.46
C THR A 28 11.57 16.65 -3.36
N SER A 29 11.27 15.45 -2.84
CA SER A 29 11.33 14.19 -3.60
C SER A 29 10.31 14.17 -4.73
N VAL A 30 9.11 14.69 -4.49
CA VAL A 30 8.03 14.81 -5.49
C VAL A 30 8.45 15.71 -6.65
N GLY A 31 9.04 16.89 -6.37
CA GLY A 31 9.58 17.78 -7.40
C GLY A 31 10.78 17.17 -8.14
N PHE A 32 11.64 16.41 -7.45
CA PHE A 32 12.78 15.75 -8.06
C PHE A 32 12.40 14.72 -9.15
N ILE A 33 11.28 14.03 -8.97
CA ILE A 33 10.76 13.06 -9.95
C ILE A 33 9.72 13.67 -10.90
N ASN A 34 9.52 14.99 -10.86
CA ASN A 34 8.54 15.74 -11.66
C ASN A 34 7.09 15.28 -11.48
N ALA A 35 6.73 14.79 -10.29
CA ALA A 35 5.35 14.37 -10.00
C ALA A 35 4.39 15.57 -9.93
N ASP A 36 4.88 16.74 -9.52
CA ASP A 36 4.15 18.01 -9.53
C ASP A 36 3.78 18.49 -10.95
N ASP A 37 4.63 18.24 -11.94
CA ASP A 37 4.29 18.49 -13.35
C ASP A 37 3.12 17.57 -13.80
N MET A 38 3.09 16.31 -13.37
CA MET A 38 1.98 15.40 -13.65
C MET A 38 0.71 15.87 -12.97
N TRP A 39 0.80 16.37 -11.74
CA TRP A 39 -0.37 16.95 -11.05
C TRP A 39 -0.94 18.16 -11.76
N ALA A 40 -0.07 19.03 -12.31
CA ALA A 40 -0.49 20.18 -13.11
C ALA A 40 -1.25 19.79 -14.37
N LEU A 41 -0.99 18.57 -14.89
CA LEU A 41 -1.73 17.97 -16.02
C LEU A 41 -2.99 17.22 -15.58
N GLY A 42 -3.29 17.15 -14.27
CA GLY A 42 -4.46 16.47 -13.72
C GLY A 42 -4.22 15.00 -13.34
N TYR A 43 -3.02 14.45 -13.50
CA TYR A 43 -2.70 13.08 -13.15
C TYR A 43 -2.35 12.96 -11.67
N THR A 44 -3.32 12.64 -10.83
CA THR A 44 -3.19 12.61 -9.37
C THR A 44 -3.48 11.23 -8.76
N GLY A 45 -3.76 10.22 -9.60
CA GLY A 45 -4.17 8.88 -9.19
C GLY A 45 -5.69 8.75 -8.94
N GLN A 46 -6.49 9.71 -9.39
CA GLN A 46 -7.95 9.68 -9.25
C GLN A 46 -8.54 8.43 -9.92
N GLY A 47 -9.43 7.72 -9.22
CA GLY A 47 -10.06 6.49 -9.69
C GLY A 47 -9.11 5.28 -9.69
N GLN A 48 -7.87 5.42 -9.24
CA GLN A 48 -6.86 4.35 -9.23
C GLN A 48 -6.70 3.72 -7.85
N THR A 49 -6.22 2.49 -7.83
CA THR A 49 -5.93 1.70 -6.65
C THR A 49 -4.46 1.28 -6.61
N ILE A 50 -3.82 1.40 -5.46
CA ILE A 50 -2.46 0.94 -5.23
C ILE A 50 -2.47 -0.07 -4.11
N ALA A 51 -2.11 -1.33 -4.40
CA ALA A 51 -1.86 -2.31 -3.38
C ALA A 51 -0.47 -2.13 -2.78
N VAL A 52 -0.38 -2.23 -1.45
CA VAL A 52 0.86 -2.21 -0.69
C VAL A 52 0.94 -3.48 0.13
N ILE A 53 1.79 -4.42 -0.30
CA ILE A 53 2.09 -5.67 0.39
C ILE A 53 3.32 -5.43 1.27
N ASP A 54 3.09 -5.28 2.59
CA ASP A 54 4.12 -4.77 3.51
C ASP A 54 3.80 -5.12 4.98
N THR A 55 4.33 -4.36 5.92
CA THR A 55 4.18 -4.50 7.37
C THR A 55 2.84 -4.05 7.94
N GLY A 56 1.86 -3.72 7.09
CA GLY A 56 0.59 -3.14 7.50
C GLY A 56 0.63 -1.61 7.51
N ILE A 57 -0.40 -0.99 8.10
CA ILE A 57 -0.58 0.46 8.02
C ILE A 57 -1.20 1.02 9.30
N LYS A 58 -0.78 2.22 9.68
CA LYS A 58 -1.47 3.00 10.72
C LYS A 58 -2.71 3.66 10.11
N VAL A 59 -3.83 2.96 10.14
CA VAL A 59 -5.08 3.37 9.46
C VAL A 59 -5.58 4.78 9.83
N ASN A 60 -5.29 5.23 11.07
CA ASN A 60 -5.67 6.56 11.57
C ASN A 60 -4.58 7.63 11.36
N HIS A 61 -3.58 7.38 10.51
CA HIS A 61 -2.56 8.39 10.20
C HIS A 61 -3.17 9.53 9.38
N THR A 62 -2.73 10.77 9.62
CA THR A 62 -3.27 11.98 8.95
C THR A 62 -3.19 11.89 7.43
N ASN A 63 -2.15 11.24 6.89
CA ASN A 63 -1.98 11.03 5.45
C ASN A 63 -3.09 10.20 4.79
N PHE A 64 -3.90 9.48 5.58
CA PHE A 64 -4.99 8.64 5.09
C PHE A 64 -6.38 9.15 5.48
N ALA A 65 -6.45 10.31 6.13
CA ALA A 65 -7.72 10.91 6.59
C ALA A 65 -8.53 11.54 5.45
N THR A 66 -7.87 12.01 4.39
CA THR A 66 -8.53 12.67 3.26
C THR A 66 -9.03 11.63 2.27
N ALA A 67 -10.33 11.64 1.99
CA ALA A 67 -10.93 10.80 0.95
C ALA A 67 -10.39 11.20 -0.43
N PRO A 68 -10.06 10.23 -1.30
CA PRO A 68 -9.68 10.54 -2.68
C PRO A 68 -10.88 11.05 -3.47
N GLN A 69 -10.59 11.79 -4.54
CA GLN A 69 -11.61 12.15 -5.51
C GLN A 69 -11.93 10.91 -6.36
N ASP A 70 -13.23 10.66 -6.57
CA ASP A 70 -13.72 9.57 -7.43
C ASP A 70 -13.12 8.21 -7.04
N PRO A 71 -13.38 7.71 -5.81
CA PRO A 71 -12.82 6.45 -5.35
C PRO A 71 -13.35 5.28 -6.18
N HIS A 72 -12.46 4.35 -6.58
CA HIS A 72 -12.82 3.15 -7.34
C HIS A 72 -13.69 2.20 -6.50
N PHE A 73 -13.29 1.96 -5.25
CA PHE A 73 -14.01 1.10 -4.32
C PHE A 73 -14.69 1.88 -3.20
N ASP A 74 -15.93 1.48 -2.94
CA ASP A 74 -16.62 1.69 -1.66
C ASP A 74 -16.83 0.32 -0.96
N ALA A 75 -17.50 0.31 0.19
CA ALA A 75 -17.76 -0.92 0.93
C ALA A 75 -18.63 -1.93 0.15
N ALA A 76 -19.54 -1.44 -0.69
CA ALA A 76 -20.37 -2.30 -1.53
C ALA A 76 -19.58 -2.89 -2.70
N GLY A 77 -18.65 -2.12 -3.27
CA GLY A 77 -17.72 -2.58 -4.28
C GLY A 77 -16.85 -3.72 -3.78
N ILE A 78 -16.27 -3.59 -2.59
CA ILE A 78 -15.50 -4.68 -1.96
C ILE A 78 -16.38 -5.92 -1.71
N GLN A 79 -17.62 -5.74 -1.22
CA GLN A 79 -18.56 -6.87 -1.07
C GLN A 79 -18.88 -7.54 -2.41
N SER A 80 -18.95 -6.78 -3.48
CA SER A 80 -19.21 -7.32 -4.83
C SER A 80 -18.04 -8.17 -5.33
N VAL A 81 -16.81 -7.80 -5.02
CA VAL A 81 -15.61 -8.61 -5.32
C VAL A 81 -15.69 -9.95 -4.56
N LEU A 82 -15.94 -9.93 -3.24
CA LEU A 82 -16.10 -11.13 -2.43
C LEU A 82 -17.23 -12.05 -2.93
N ASN A 83 -18.33 -11.49 -3.41
CA ASN A 83 -19.45 -12.28 -3.96
C ASN A 83 -19.11 -12.92 -5.32
N ARG A 84 -18.10 -12.45 -6.00
CA ARG A 84 -17.76 -12.87 -7.37
C ARG A 84 -16.56 -13.79 -7.43
N TYR A 85 -15.61 -13.61 -6.51
CA TYR A 85 -14.35 -14.31 -6.49
C TYR A 85 -14.09 -14.91 -5.10
N ASP A 86 -13.38 -16.01 -5.06
CA ASP A 86 -12.91 -16.64 -3.83
C ASP A 86 -11.54 -16.05 -3.48
N LEU A 87 -11.51 -15.01 -2.63
CA LEU A 87 -10.27 -14.39 -2.22
C LEU A 87 -9.51 -15.25 -1.21
N CYS A 88 -8.19 -15.27 -1.29
CA CYS A 88 -7.34 -15.91 -0.29
C CYS A 88 -7.55 -15.31 1.12
N ALA A 89 -7.96 -14.05 1.21
CA ALA A 89 -8.35 -13.42 2.47
C ALA A 89 -9.56 -14.13 3.12
N GLU A 90 -10.53 -14.61 2.33
CA GLU A 90 -11.70 -15.32 2.86
C GLU A 90 -11.32 -16.69 3.42
N GLU A 91 -10.44 -17.43 2.73
CA GLU A 91 -9.95 -18.74 3.18
C GLU A 91 -9.15 -18.64 4.49
N ARG A 92 -8.47 -17.52 4.69
CA ARG A 92 -7.64 -17.26 5.88
C ARG A 92 -8.44 -16.69 7.05
N TYR A 93 -9.57 -16.06 6.78
CA TYR A 93 -10.38 -15.41 7.81
C TYR A 93 -11.16 -16.46 8.64
N ASN A 94 -11.10 -16.34 9.96
CA ASN A 94 -11.85 -17.22 10.84
C ASN A 94 -13.31 -16.76 10.94
N GLY A 95 -14.15 -17.26 10.05
CA GLY A 95 -15.58 -16.93 9.96
C GLY A 95 -15.98 -16.54 8.56
N THR A 96 -17.08 -15.81 8.42
CA THR A 96 -17.52 -15.26 7.13
C THR A 96 -16.98 -13.86 6.96
N LEU A 97 -16.08 -13.68 5.99
CA LEU A 97 -15.55 -12.38 5.64
C LEU A 97 -16.59 -11.61 4.81
N THR A 98 -16.76 -10.34 5.10
CA THR A 98 -17.63 -9.44 4.35
C THR A 98 -16.87 -8.15 4.02
N GLY A 99 -17.43 -7.31 3.14
CA GLY A 99 -16.79 -6.05 2.76
C GLY A 99 -16.64 -5.07 3.92
N ALA A 100 -17.57 -5.07 4.88
CA ALA A 100 -17.57 -4.09 5.96
C ALA A 100 -16.32 -4.13 6.87
N PRO A 101 -15.83 -5.28 7.36
CA PRO A 101 -14.59 -5.32 8.14
C PRO A 101 -13.32 -5.04 7.33
N LEU A 102 -13.36 -5.26 6.01
CA LEU A 102 -12.24 -4.94 5.12
C LEU A 102 -12.13 -3.46 4.80
N TYR A 103 -13.28 -2.78 4.72
CA TYR A 103 -13.37 -1.37 4.35
C TYR A 103 -13.15 -0.47 5.57
N HIS A 104 -12.02 0.19 5.62
CA HIS A 104 -11.73 1.14 6.69
C HIS A 104 -12.22 2.56 6.35
N SER A 105 -11.95 3.03 5.14
CA SER A 105 -12.33 4.37 4.65
C SER A 105 -12.30 4.42 3.13
N ALA A 106 -12.77 5.53 2.54
CA ALA A 106 -12.63 5.76 1.11
C ALA A 106 -11.16 5.79 0.64
N LYS A 107 -10.22 6.12 1.53
CA LYS A 107 -8.78 6.08 1.23
C LYS A 107 -8.20 4.68 1.37
N LEU A 108 -8.73 3.88 2.28
CA LEU A 108 -8.31 2.53 2.62
C LEU A 108 -9.51 1.57 2.45
N PRO A 109 -9.90 1.24 1.20
CA PRO A 109 -11.09 0.44 0.94
C PRO A 109 -10.92 -1.04 1.25
N PHE A 110 -9.67 -1.54 1.30
CA PHE A 110 -9.37 -2.93 1.63
C PHE A 110 -8.14 -2.98 2.55
N THR A 111 -8.33 -3.62 3.72
CA THR A 111 -7.26 -3.85 4.69
C THR A 111 -7.35 -5.29 5.19
N PHE A 112 -6.28 -6.08 5.02
CA PHE A 112 -6.22 -7.45 5.50
C PHE A 112 -4.83 -7.88 5.93
N ASN A 113 -4.75 -8.62 7.02
CA ASN A 113 -3.53 -9.22 7.55
C ASN A 113 -3.48 -10.70 7.18
N TYR A 114 -2.72 -11.02 6.14
CA TYR A 114 -2.59 -12.39 5.60
C TYR A 114 -1.85 -13.33 6.54
N TYR A 115 -0.98 -12.79 7.39
CA TYR A 115 -0.28 -13.59 8.39
C TYR A 115 -1.24 -14.02 9.53
N ALA A 116 -1.99 -13.08 10.07
CA ALA A 116 -2.87 -13.33 11.20
C ALA A 116 -4.29 -13.83 10.80
N GLY A 117 -4.65 -13.77 9.51
CA GLY A 117 -5.98 -14.15 9.02
C GLY A 117 -7.10 -13.25 9.56
N ASN A 118 -6.88 -11.95 9.61
CA ASN A 118 -7.85 -10.99 10.14
C ASN A 118 -7.70 -9.60 9.49
N THR A 119 -8.56 -8.65 9.87
CA THR A 119 -8.57 -7.29 9.31
C THR A 119 -7.77 -6.27 10.13
N ASP A 120 -7.06 -6.70 11.17
CA ASP A 120 -6.16 -5.83 11.95
C ASP A 120 -4.79 -5.75 11.24
N VAL A 121 -4.62 -4.67 10.50
CA VAL A 121 -3.37 -4.34 9.78
C VAL A 121 -2.46 -3.41 10.57
N SER A 122 -2.60 -3.37 11.89
CA SER A 122 -1.78 -2.53 12.75
C SER A 122 -0.29 -2.84 12.57
N HIS A 123 0.49 -1.82 12.22
CA HIS A 123 1.94 -1.91 12.11
C HIS A 123 2.64 -2.38 13.41
N ALA A 124 1.97 -2.24 14.56
CA ALA A 124 2.48 -2.73 15.83
C ALA A 124 2.67 -4.25 15.83
N ASN A 125 1.83 -4.99 15.09
CA ASN A 125 1.94 -6.44 14.97
C ASN A 125 3.19 -6.88 14.19
N ALA A 126 3.65 -6.07 13.25
CA ALA A 126 4.86 -6.32 12.48
C ALA A 126 6.14 -5.79 13.17
N GLY A 127 6.00 -4.95 14.19
CA GLY A 127 7.12 -4.29 14.84
C GLY A 127 7.80 -3.21 13.98
N SER A 128 7.14 -2.74 12.92
CA SER A 128 7.68 -1.77 11.96
C SER A 128 6.57 -0.92 11.36
N ASP A 129 6.80 0.37 11.18
CA ASP A 129 5.92 1.33 10.51
C ASP A 129 6.24 1.51 9.01
N HIS A 130 7.08 0.63 8.46
CA HIS A 130 7.56 0.68 7.08
C HIS A 130 6.40 0.76 6.06
N GLY A 131 5.38 -0.09 6.15
CA GLY A 131 4.22 -0.06 5.25
C GLY A 131 3.41 1.24 5.34
N THR A 132 3.34 1.88 6.53
CA THR A 132 2.74 3.21 6.68
C THR A 132 3.53 4.27 5.92
N HIS A 133 4.86 4.21 6.01
CA HIS A 133 5.76 5.13 5.33
C HIS A 133 5.66 4.96 3.81
N VAL A 134 5.78 3.74 3.30
CA VAL A 134 5.64 3.39 1.87
C VAL A 134 4.30 3.84 1.31
N SER A 135 3.20 3.53 2.00
CA SER A 135 1.85 3.95 1.61
C SER A 135 1.69 5.48 1.58
N SER A 136 2.33 6.19 2.52
CA SER A 136 2.31 7.66 2.55
C SER A 136 3.04 8.26 1.36
N ILE A 137 4.20 7.70 0.97
CA ILE A 137 4.95 8.14 -0.22
C ILE A 137 4.15 7.86 -1.50
N ALA A 138 3.54 6.69 -1.60
CA ALA A 138 2.78 6.30 -2.78
C ALA A 138 1.52 7.17 -2.97
N ALA A 139 0.67 7.28 -1.95
CA ALA A 139 -0.65 7.88 -2.09
C ALA A 139 -1.16 8.65 -0.85
N GLY A 140 -0.31 9.02 0.10
CA GLY A 140 -0.72 9.85 1.22
C GLY A 140 -1.29 11.20 0.77
N CYS A 141 -2.27 11.72 1.51
CA CYS A 141 -2.88 13.03 1.24
C CYS A 141 -3.11 13.78 2.54
N ASP A 142 -2.15 14.62 2.90
CA ASP A 142 -2.21 15.53 4.03
C ASP A 142 -2.00 16.96 3.55
N SER A 143 -2.39 17.95 4.34
CA SER A 143 -2.22 19.37 4.01
C SER A 143 -0.76 19.80 3.89
N SER A 144 0.16 19.07 4.54
CA SER A 144 1.60 19.36 4.58
C SER A 144 2.42 18.45 3.68
N SER A 145 1.87 17.29 3.28
CA SER A 145 2.59 16.31 2.45
C SER A 145 1.65 15.52 1.55
N ARG A 146 2.04 15.37 0.29
CA ARG A 146 1.31 14.58 -0.69
C ARG A 146 2.22 13.48 -1.25
N GLY A 147 1.70 12.26 -1.28
CA GLY A 147 2.30 11.17 -2.04
C GLY A 147 2.16 11.39 -3.55
N VAL A 148 2.86 10.59 -4.32
CA VAL A 148 2.91 10.75 -5.79
C VAL A 148 1.52 10.67 -6.41
N ALA A 149 0.70 9.69 -6.02
CA ALA A 149 -0.67 9.49 -6.48
C ALA A 149 -1.67 9.79 -5.35
N TYR A 150 -1.66 11.03 -4.84
CA TYR A 150 -2.39 11.40 -3.61
C TYR A 150 -3.90 11.22 -3.68
N ASN A 151 -4.50 11.10 -4.86
CA ASN A 151 -5.91 10.78 -5.05
C ASN A 151 -6.18 9.28 -5.31
N ALA A 152 -5.17 8.40 -5.34
CA ALA A 152 -5.39 6.97 -5.41
C ALA A 152 -5.87 6.40 -4.06
N GLN A 153 -6.61 5.30 -4.12
CA GLN A 153 -6.92 4.46 -2.96
C GLN A 153 -5.74 3.53 -2.63
N ILE A 154 -5.61 3.17 -1.38
CA ILE A 154 -4.58 2.24 -0.91
C ILE A 154 -5.25 0.95 -0.44
N ILE A 155 -4.86 -0.17 -1.01
CA ILE A 155 -5.21 -1.52 -0.59
C ILE A 155 -4.06 -2.03 0.27
N SER A 156 -4.26 -2.13 1.59
CA SER A 156 -3.22 -2.50 2.55
C SER A 156 -3.27 -3.99 2.85
N MET A 157 -2.22 -4.69 2.47
CA MET A 157 -2.06 -6.13 2.62
C MET A 157 -0.86 -6.42 3.52
N GLN A 158 -1.13 -6.71 4.80
CA GLN A 158 -0.08 -7.03 5.76
C GLN A 158 0.35 -8.49 5.60
N VAL A 159 1.64 -8.71 5.32
CA VAL A 159 2.24 -10.04 5.22
C VAL A 159 3.35 -10.26 6.23
N PHE A 160 3.87 -9.20 6.85
CA PHE A 160 4.93 -9.27 7.84
C PHE A 160 4.39 -9.38 9.27
N GLN A 161 5.07 -10.22 10.06
CA GLN A 161 4.95 -10.25 11.51
C GLN A 161 6.33 -10.51 12.13
N ASN A 162 6.66 -9.79 13.21
CA ASN A 162 7.94 -9.93 13.91
C ASN A 162 9.17 -9.87 12.99
N GLY A 163 9.12 -9.03 11.95
CA GLY A 163 10.24 -8.81 11.01
C GLY A 163 10.37 -9.85 9.90
N GLY A 164 9.45 -10.83 9.79
CA GLY A 164 9.46 -11.85 8.75
C GLY A 164 8.13 -11.96 8.00
N ALA A 165 8.17 -12.43 6.77
CA ALA A 165 7.03 -12.83 5.97
C ALA A 165 7.33 -14.16 5.28
N ALA A 166 6.35 -15.06 5.19
CA ALA A 166 6.49 -16.28 4.41
C ALA A 166 5.95 -16.07 2.98
N TRP A 167 6.42 -16.88 2.05
CA TRP A 167 5.97 -16.84 0.65
C TRP A 167 4.47 -17.11 0.51
N THR A 168 3.88 -17.89 1.41
CA THR A 168 2.46 -18.21 1.40
C THR A 168 1.57 -16.99 1.62
N GLU A 169 1.98 -16.06 2.50
CA GLU A 169 1.26 -14.81 2.74
C GLU A 169 1.42 -13.84 1.55
N ILE A 170 2.64 -13.76 1.03
CA ILE A 170 2.96 -12.88 -0.12
C ILE A 170 2.19 -13.34 -1.37
N LEU A 171 2.20 -14.65 -1.68
CA LEU A 171 1.49 -15.19 -2.83
C LEU A 171 -0.02 -15.03 -2.71
N ALA A 172 -0.60 -15.25 -1.52
CA ALA A 172 -2.02 -15.03 -1.29
C ALA A 172 -2.42 -13.56 -1.50
N ALA A 173 -1.61 -12.62 -0.99
CA ALA A 173 -1.85 -11.20 -1.21
C ALA A 173 -1.73 -10.81 -2.70
N LEU A 174 -0.78 -11.40 -3.43
CA LEU A 174 -0.61 -11.19 -4.87
C LEU A 174 -1.80 -11.72 -5.68
N GLU A 175 -2.33 -12.88 -5.32
CA GLU A 175 -3.51 -13.44 -5.96
C GLU A 175 -4.73 -12.56 -5.76
N ASP A 176 -4.95 -12.09 -4.53
CA ASP A 176 -6.05 -11.17 -4.23
C ASP A 176 -5.90 -9.81 -4.94
N CYS A 177 -4.67 -9.32 -5.18
CA CYS A 177 -4.43 -8.15 -6.03
C CYS A 177 -4.98 -8.33 -7.44
N ALA A 178 -4.85 -9.54 -8.02
CA ALA A 178 -5.38 -9.83 -9.35
C ALA A 178 -6.91 -9.85 -9.38
N TRP A 179 -7.56 -10.41 -8.35
CA TRP A 179 -9.02 -10.41 -8.24
C TRP A 179 -9.61 -9.03 -7.92
N LEU A 180 -8.86 -8.20 -7.20
CA LEU A 180 -9.20 -6.79 -6.93
C LEU A 180 -8.89 -5.88 -8.14
N GLU A 181 -8.28 -6.41 -9.20
CA GLU A 181 -7.91 -5.66 -10.40
C GLU A 181 -7.15 -4.36 -10.07
N VAL A 182 -6.19 -4.42 -9.14
CA VAL A 182 -5.44 -3.24 -8.71
C VAL A 182 -4.61 -2.65 -9.85
N ASP A 183 -4.57 -1.31 -9.93
CA ASP A 183 -3.87 -0.61 -11.01
C ASP A 183 -2.34 -0.61 -10.83
N ALA A 184 -1.88 -0.64 -9.60
CA ALA A 184 -0.47 -0.69 -9.27
C ALA A 184 -0.22 -1.49 -7.99
N LEU A 185 0.97 -2.08 -7.89
CA LEU A 185 1.39 -2.87 -6.75
C LEU A 185 2.77 -2.43 -6.28
N ASN A 186 2.91 -2.22 -4.97
CA ASN A 186 4.20 -2.02 -4.32
C ASN A 186 4.53 -3.19 -3.38
N MET A 187 5.71 -3.75 -3.56
CA MET A 187 6.33 -4.73 -2.67
C MET A 187 7.75 -4.25 -2.32
N SER A 188 7.87 -3.51 -1.23
CA SER A 188 9.16 -3.03 -0.72
C SER A 188 9.76 -4.07 0.23
N LEU A 189 10.00 -5.26 -0.29
CA LEU A 189 10.51 -6.40 0.44
C LEU A 189 11.71 -7.02 -0.29
N GLY A 190 12.53 -7.71 0.48
CA GLY A 190 13.70 -8.42 -0.02
C GLY A 190 14.11 -9.53 0.94
N SER A 191 14.98 -10.43 0.48
CA SER A 191 15.65 -11.43 1.30
C SER A 191 17.15 -11.39 0.99
N ASP A 192 17.96 -11.59 2.01
CA ASP A 192 19.40 -11.84 1.88
C ASP A 192 19.68 -13.19 1.21
#